data_98dfc474a73b638e72210c47d9ccb545
#
_entry.id   98dfc474a73b638e72210c47d9ccb545
#
_cell.length_a   1.000
_cell.length_b   1.000
_cell.length_c   1.000
_cell.angle_alpha   90.00
_cell.angle_beta   90.00
_cell.angle_gamma   90.00
#
_symmetry.space_group_name_H-M   'P 1'
#
loop_
_entity.id
_entity.type
_entity.pdbx_description
1 polymer ?
#
loop_
_entity_poly.entity_id
_entity_poly.type
_entity_poly.pdbx_seq_one_letter_code
_entity_poly.pdbx_strand_id
1 'polypeptide(L)'
;MYTMPYLASEYDTNVIANMSGNTIEEYCEMAQILSETDVAIIEMNISCPNVKHGGIAFGQNPDALFEITKEVKAHAKQPIIMKLSPNVTDITEMAKAAEAAGSDALSLINTITGMKIDIHKRAFALANKTGGLSGPAIKPVAVRMVYQVANAVKLPVIGMGGIANA
;
A
#
# COMPACT_ATOMS: atom_id res chain seq x y z
N MET A 1 -2.81 -20.29 -4.41
CA MET A 1 -2.95 -20.04 -5.86
C MET A 1 -4.28 -20.53 -6.46
N TYR A 2 -5.25 -20.96 -5.66
CA TYR A 2 -6.53 -21.52 -6.15
C TYR A 2 -7.73 -20.57 -6.01
N THR A 3 -7.58 -19.43 -5.35
CA THR A 3 -8.70 -18.52 -5.01
C THR A 3 -9.04 -17.53 -6.14
N MET A 4 -8.07 -17.12 -6.95
CA MET A 4 -8.26 -16.12 -7.99
C MET A 4 -9.11 -16.61 -9.18
N PRO A 5 -8.83 -17.80 -9.75
CA PRO A 5 -9.68 -18.36 -10.81
C PRO A 5 -11.14 -18.58 -10.33
N TYR A 6 -11.31 -18.99 -9.06
CA TYR A 6 -12.63 -19.18 -8.46
C TYR A 6 -13.42 -17.87 -8.38
N LEU A 7 -12.80 -16.78 -7.90
CA LEU A 7 -13.47 -15.48 -7.79
C LEU A 7 -13.87 -14.93 -9.16
N ALA A 8 -13.01 -15.06 -10.16
CA ALA A 8 -13.29 -14.60 -11.52
C ALA A 8 -14.36 -15.45 -12.22
N SER A 9 -14.48 -16.76 -11.91
CA SER A 9 -15.47 -17.65 -12.52
C SER A 9 -16.85 -17.58 -11.85
N GLU A 10 -16.91 -17.32 -10.53
CA GLU A 10 -18.16 -17.35 -9.76
C GLU A 10 -18.82 -15.98 -9.61
N TYR A 11 -18.06 -14.90 -9.77
CA TYR A 11 -18.57 -13.54 -9.54
C TYR A 11 -18.20 -12.64 -10.72
N ASP A 12 -19.18 -11.89 -11.22
CA ASP A 12 -18.97 -10.78 -12.17
C ASP A 12 -18.41 -9.56 -11.42
N THR A 13 -17.12 -9.64 -11.06
CA THR A 13 -16.43 -8.61 -10.30
C THR A 13 -14.98 -8.46 -10.71
N ASN A 14 -14.45 -7.25 -10.60
CA ASN A 14 -13.04 -6.97 -10.83
C ASN A 14 -12.22 -7.33 -9.58
N VAL A 15 -11.14 -8.08 -9.76
CA VAL A 15 -10.23 -8.45 -8.69
C VAL A 15 -9.00 -7.53 -8.72
N ILE A 16 -8.73 -6.89 -7.58
CA ILE A 16 -7.49 -6.14 -7.34
C ILE A 16 -6.56 -7.03 -6.52
N ALA A 17 -5.41 -7.39 -7.09
CA ALA A 17 -4.41 -8.17 -6.37
C ALA A 17 -3.47 -7.25 -5.58
N ASN A 18 -3.46 -7.38 -4.25
CA ASN A 18 -2.50 -6.68 -3.40
C ASN A 18 -1.22 -7.51 -3.28
N MET A 19 -0.07 -6.92 -3.64
CA MET A 19 1.23 -7.58 -3.53
C MET A 19 2.15 -6.83 -2.55
N SER A 20 3.01 -7.58 -1.88
CA SER A 20 4.01 -7.07 -0.94
C SER A 20 5.29 -7.90 -1.02
N GLY A 21 6.44 -7.25 -1.10
CA GLY A 21 7.76 -7.85 -1.18
C GLY A 21 8.78 -7.10 -0.32
N ASN A 22 10.04 -7.51 -0.39
CA ASN A 22 11.13 -6.91 0.36
C ASN A 22 12.16 -6.21 -0.55
N THR A 23 12.23 -6.59 -1.83
CA THR A 23 13.16 -6.03 -2.81
C THR A 23 12.43 -5.62 -4.08
N ILE A 24 13.05 -4.77 -4.90
CA ILE A 24 12.50 -4.35 -6.20
C ILE A 24 12.31 -5.56 -7.11
N GLU A 25 13.28 -6.48 -7.10
CA GLU A 25 13.25 -7.71 -7.90
C GLU A 25 12.04 -8.58 -7.55
N GLU A 26 11.74 -8.78 -6.24
CA GLU A 26 10.58 -9.52 -5.78
C GLU A 26 9.27 -8.87 -6.27
N TYR A 27 9.17 -7.53 -6.21
CA TYR A 27 7.99 -6.83 -6.73
C TYR A 27 7.85 -6.97 -8.24
N CYS A 28 8.95 -6.88 -9.00
CA CYS A 28 8.93 -7.07 -10.45
C CYS A 28 8.52 -8.50 -10.84
N GLU A 29 9.07 -9.52 -10.16
CA GLU A 29 8.71 -10.92 -10.37
C GLU A 29 7.21 -11.16 -10.07
N MET A 30 6.71 -10.66 -8.94
CA MET A 30 5.29 -10.75 -8.61
C MET A 30 4.40 -10.05 -9.65
N ALA A 31 4.80 -8.87 -10.13
CA ALA A 31 4.07 -8.15 -11.17
C ALA A 31 4.00 -8.95 -12.48
N GLN A 32 5.10 -9.59 -12.89
CA GLN A 32 5.12 -10.47 -14.06
C GLN A 32 4.18 -11.67 -13.87
N ILE A 33 4.24 -12.36 -12.73
CA ILE A 33 3.36 -13.50 -12.42
C ILE A 33 1.89 -13.08 -12.42
N LEU A 34 1.56 -11.96 -11.78
CA LEU A 34 0.19 -11.44 -11.76
C LEU A 34 -0.28 -11.00 -13.14
N SER A 35 0.63 -10.54 -14.00
CA SER A 35 0.33 -10.16 -15.38
C SER A 35 -0.09 -11.31 -16.29
N GLU A 36 0.16 -12.55 -15.88
CA GLU A 36 -0.33 -13.76 -16.57
C GLU A 36 -1.66 -14.28 -15.98
N THR A 37 -2.31 -13.49 -15.12
CA THR A 37 -3.60 -13.83 -14.49
C THR A 37 -4.70 -12.86 -14.91
N ASP A 38 -5.96 -13.19 -14.59
CA ASP A 38 -7.14 -12.37 -14.88
C ASP A 38 -7.39 -11.26 -13.85
N VAL A 39 -6.38 -10.82 -13.11
CA VAL A 39 -6.55 -9.67 -12.21
C VAL A 39 -6.71 -8.39 -13.02
N ALA A 40 -7.68 -7.57 -12.61
CA ALA A 40 -7.94 -6.31 -13.29
C ALA A 40 -6.87 -5.25 -12.98
N ILE A 41 -6.38 -5.21 -11.75
CA ILE A 41 -5.47 -4.19 -11.23
C ILE A 41 -4.51 -4.83 -10.24
N ILE A 42 -3.28 -4.33 -10.18
CA ILE A 42 -2.28 -4.71 -9.17
C ILE A 42 -2.11 -3.56 -8.17
N GLU A 43 -2.33 -3.82 -6.87
CA GLU A 43 -2.06 -2.85 -5.81
C GLU A 43 -0.72 -3.18 -5.14
N MET A 44 0.23 -2.26 -5.21
CA MET A 44 1.54 -2.37 -4.57
C MET A 44 1.48 -1.90 -3.12
N ASN A 45 1.65 -2.81 -2.16
CA ASN A 45 1.75 -2.48 -0.74
C ASN A 45 3.23 -2.32 -0.34
N ILE A 46 3.75 -1.11 -0.41
CA ILE A 46 5.14 -0.76 -0.08
C ILE A 46 5.36 -0.43 1.40
N SER A 47 4.35 -0.63 2.24
CA SER A 47 4.39 -0.25 3.67
C SER A 47 4.99 -1.33 4.57
N CYS A 48 5.56 -2.40 4.01
CA CYS A 48 6.12 -3.50 4.80
C CYS A 48 7.39 -3.04 5.54
N PRO A 49 7.39 -3.02 6.89
CA PRO A 49 8.53 -2.51 7.67
C PRO A 49 9.71 -3.50 7.77
N ASN A 50 9.62 -4.67 7.10
CA ASN A 50 10.57 -5.76 7.27
C ASN A 50 11.79 -5.67 6.36
N VAL A 51 12.50 -4.54 6.38
CA VAL A 51 13.79 -4.46 5.69
C VAL A 51 14.91 -4.89 6.64
N LYS A 52 15.20 -6.20 6.68
CA LYS A 52 16.22 -6.78 7.56
C LYS A 52 17.67 -6.49 7.14
N HIS A 53 17.92 -5.90 5.98
CA HIS A 53 19.28 -5.67 5.47
C HIS A 53 19.40 -4.30 4.79
N GLY A 54 19.50 -3.22 5.59
CA GLY A 54 19.98 -1.90 5.10
C GLY A 54 19.11 -1.23 4.03
N GLY A 55 17.93 -1.76 3.76
CA GLY A 55 17.04 -1.26 2.75
C GLY A 55 16.28 -0.02 3.24
N ILE A 56 16.23 0.96 2.40
CA ILE A 56 15.34 2.12 2.54
C ILE A 56 13.92 1.58 2.54
N ALA A 57 13.13 1.96 3.55
CA ALA A 57 11.70 1.63 3.56
C ALA A 57 11.03 2.37 2.39
N PHE A 58 10.71 1.67 1.31
CA PHE A 58 10.13 2.25 0.09
C PHE A 58 8.96 3.20 0.37
N GLY A 59 8.15 2.86 1.36
CA GLY A 59 7.01 3.68 1.76
C GLY A 59 7.33 4.92 2.59
N GLN A 60 8.61 5.24 2.85
CA GLN A 60 9.03 6.39 3.68
C GLN A 60 9.98 7.36 2.97
N ASN A 61 10.45 7.01 1.78
CA ASN A 61 11.37 7.83 0.98
C ASN A 61 10.81 8.01 -0.44
N PRO A 62 10.57 9.27 -0.89
CA PRO A 62 10.00 9.53 -2.21
C PRO A 62 10.85 9.02 -3.37
N ASP A 63 12.18 9.11 -3.29
CA ASP A 63 13.07 8.65 -4.36
C ASP A 63 13.02 7.12 -4.49
N ALA A 64 13.05 6.41 -3.36
CA ALA A 64 12.92 4.95 -3.35
C ALA A 64 11.55 4.49 -3.84
N LEU A 65 10.48 5.23 -3.51
CA LEU A 65 9.13 4.99 -4.01
C LEU A 65 9.05 5.22 -5.52
N PHE A 66 9.66 6.28 -6.02
CA PHE A 66 9.74 6.56 -7.45
C PHE A 66 10.42 5.41 -8.21
N GLU A 67 11.60 4.98 -7.76
CA GLU A 67 12.37 3.91 -8.41
C GLU A 67 11.60 2.59 -8.45
N ILE A 68 11.06 2.13 -7.32
CA ILE A 68 10.31 0.88 -7.28
C ILE A 68 9.04 0.94 -8.14
N THR A 69 8.32 2.07 -8.13
CA THR A 69 7.12 2.26 -8.94
C THR A 69 7.45 2.17 -10.42
N LYS A 70 8.50 2.86 -10.87
CA LYS A 70 8.97 2.89 -12.25
C LYS A 70 9.37 1.50 -12.73
N GLU A 71 10.16 0.78 -11.92
CA GLU A 71 10.61 -0.57 -12.28
C GLU A 71 9.45 -1.55 -12.37
N VAL A 72 8.56 -1.58 -11.40
CA VAL A 72 7.40 -2.46 -11.41
C VAL A 72 6.45 -2.13 -12.56
N LYS A 73 6.24 -0.84 -12.86
CA LYS A 73 5.41 -0.41 -13.99
C LYS A 73 5.93 -0.91 -15.34
N ALA A 74 7.25 -1.03 -15.49
CA ALA A 74 7.87 -1.58 -16.70
C ALA A 74 7.63 -3.11 -16.87
N HIS A 75 7.30 -3.82 -15.78
CA HIS A 75 7.10 -5.28 -15.76
C HIS A 75 5.63 -5.70 -15.68
N ALA A 76 4.72 -4.78 -15.30
CA ALA A 76 3.30 -5.05 -15.19
C ALA A 76 2.55 -4.76 -16.49
N LYS A 77 1.59 -5.61 -16.86
CA LYS A 77 0.64 -5.38 -17.96
C LYS A 77 -0.60 -4.61 -17.47
N GLN A 78 -1.03 -4.88 -16.23
CA GLN A 78 -2.20 -4.26 -15.61
C GLN A 78 -1.89 -2.85 -15.08
N PRO A 79 -2.94 -2.03 -14.87
CA PRO A 79 -2.80 -0.79 -14.11
C PRO A 79 -2.24 -1.05 -12.70
N ILE A 80 -1.42 -0.11 -12.20
CA ILE A 80 -0.79 -0.16 -10.88
C ILE A 80 -1.42 0.86 -9.95
N ILE A 81 -1.91 0.41 -8.80
CA ILE A 81 -2.27 1.26 -7.66
C ILE A 81 -1.11 1.27 -6.68
N MET A 82 -0.61 2.45 -6.33
CA MET A 82 0.37 2.57 -5.25
C MET A 82 -0.34 2.79 -3.90
N LYS A 83 -0.14 1.88 -2.94
CA LYS A 83 -0.70 1.99 -1.59
C LYS A 83 0.25 2.71 -0.65
N LEU A 84 -0.13 3.94 -0.26
CA LEU A 84 0.71 4.84 0.52
C LEU A 84 0.59 4.58 2.04
N SER A 85 1.73 4.73 2.72
CA SER A 85 1.85 4.67 4.17
C SER A 85 1.50 6.00 4.83
N PRO A 86 0.76 6.00 5.95
CA PRO A 86 0.54 7.22 6.74
C PRO A 86 1.73 7.59 7.63
N ASN A 87 2.73 6.70 7.76
CA ASN A 87 3.85 6.86 8.67
C ASN A 87 4.99 7.66 8.01
N VAL A 88 4.66 8.83 7.48
CA VAL A 88 5.54 9.76 6.78
C VAL A 88 5.28 11.18 7.25
N THR A 89 6.24 12.08 7.05
CA THR A 89 6.10 13.48 7.40
C THR A 89 5.11 14.20 6.48
N ASP A 90 5.26 14.02 5.17
CA ASP A 90 4.36 14.57 4.15
C ASP A 90 3.96 13.48 3.14
N ILE A 91 2.69 13.11 3.17
CA ILE A 91 2.15 12.08 2.26
C ILE A 91 2.01 12.61 0.83
N THR A 92 1.97 13.94 0.64
CA THR A 92 1.84 14.53 -0.70
C THR A 92 3.13 14.41 -1.52
N GLU A 93 4.30 14.42 -0.87
CA GLU A 93 5.58 14.12 -1.54
C GLU A 93 5.61 12.69 -2.07
N MET A 94 5.15 11.73 -1.25
CA MET A 94 5.04 10.33 -1.66
C MET A 94 4.07 10.16 -2.84
N ALA A 95 2.92 10.84 -2.78
CA ALA A 95 1.92 10.79 -3.84
C ALA A 95 2.44 11.35 -5.17
N LYS A 96 3.14 12.50 -5.14
CA LYS A 96 3.77 13.11 -6.32
C LYS A 96 4.86 12.23 -6.91
N ALA A 97 5.65 11.56 -6.07
CA ALA A 97 6.67 10.62 -6.53
C ALA A 97 6.04 9.41 -7.25
N ALA A 98 4.95 8.84 -6.72
CA ALA A 98 4.21 7.76 -7.36
C ALA A 98 3.60 8.20 -8.71
N GLU A 99 2.99 9.38 -8.77
CA GLU A 99 2.45 9.95 -10.01
C GLU A 99 3.55 10.15 -11.06
N ALA A 100 4.67 10.77 -10.68
CA ALA A 100 5.80 11.01 -11.57
C ALA A 100 6.43 9.70 -12.10
N ALA A 101 6.39 8.63 -11.31
CA ALA A 101 6.89 7.30 -11.69
C ALA A 101 5.92 6.49 -12.58
N GLY A 102 4.71 7.01 -12.82
CA GLY A 102 3.73 6.40 -13.72
C GLY A 102 2.73 5.45 -13.05
N SER A 103 2.47 5.57 -11.75
CA SER A 103 1.32 4.91 -11.11
C SER A 103 0.01 5.35 -11.77
N ASP A 104 -0.96 4.43 -11.89
CA ASP A 104 -2.26 4.72 -12.53
C ASP A 104 -3.30 5.23 -11.51
N ALA A 105 -3.14 4.87 -10.23
CA ALA A 105 -3.97 5.34 -9.13
C ALA A 105 -3.21 5.25 -7.80
N LEU A 106 -3.77 5.87 -6.78
CA LEU A 106 -3.25 5.80 -5.41
C LEU A 106 -4.32 5.22 -4.48
N SER A 107 -3.89 4.42 -3.50
CA SER A 107 -4.72 4.05 -2.36
C SER A 107 -4.06 4.48 -1.05
N LEU A 108 -4.82 5.00 -0.11
CA LEU A 108 -4.34 5.43 1.20
C LEU A 108 -5.48 5.46 2.24
N ILE A 109 -5.23 5.15 3.47
CA ILE A 109 -3.91 4.95 4.08
C ILE A 109 -3.73 3.49 4.49
N ASN A 110 -2.47 3.05 4.59
CA ASN A 110 -2.14 1.85 5.33
C ASN A 110 -2.30 2.10 6.85
N THR A 111 -1.99 1.13 7.70
CA THR A 111 -2.12 1.25 9.15
C THR A 111 -1.15 2.27 9.76
N ILE A 112 -1.58 2.95 10.82
CA ILE A 112 -0.71 3.82 11.62
C ILE A 112 0.08 2.93 12.59
N THR A 113 1.37 3.15 12.72
CA THR A 113 2.19 2.41 13.70
C THR A 113 1.76 2.78 15.12
N GLY A 114 1.39 1.78 15.88
CA GLY A 114 0.94 1.90 17.27
C GLY A 114 1.61 0.89 18.20
N MET A 115 1.31 0.99 19.48
CA MET A 115 1.78 0.08 20.52
C MET A 115 0.67 -0.16 21.55
N LYS A 116 0.60 -1.37 22.08
CA LYS A 116 -0.24 -1.69 23.24
C LYS A 116 0.59 -2.33 24.34
N ILE A 117 0.46 -1.80 25.56
CA ILE A 117 1.07 -2.34 26.77
C ILE A 117 -0.02 -2.94 27.66
N ASP A 118 0.20 -4.17 28.10
CA ASP A 118 -0.59 -4.82 29.16
C ASP A 118 -0.04 -4.34 30.52
N ILE A 119 -0.75 -3.44 31.17
CA ILE A 119 -0.32 -2.81 32.41
C ILE A 119 -0.31 -3.81 33.59
N HIS A 120 -1.15 -4.84 33.53
CA HIS A 120 -1.20 -5.88 34.58
C HIS A 120 -0.04 -6.84 34.48
N LYS A 121 0.31 -7.26 33.25
CA LYS A 121 1.46 -8.12 32.99
C LYS A 121 2.77 -7.36 32.91
N ARG A 122 2.74 -6.03 32.85
CA ARG A 122 3.89 -5.12 32.63
C ARG A 122 4.72 -5.56 31.42
N ALA A 123 4.04 -5.88 30.32
CA ALA A 123 4.62 -6.45 29.10
C ALA A 123 3.96 -5.87 27.85
N PHE A 124 4.64 -5.99 26.72
CA PHE A 124 4.03 -5.65 25.43
C PHE A 124 2.91 -6.66 25.11
N ALA A 125 1.77 -6.17 24.61
CA ALA A 125 0.66 -7.03 24.20
C ALA A 125 0.96 -7.72 22.85
N LEU A 126 1.85 -7.14 22.03
CA LEU A 126 2.28 -7.69 20.76
C LEU A 126 3.71 -8.20 20.84
N ALA A 127 3.98 -9.36 20.24
CA ALA A 127 5.33 -9.95 20.21
C ALA A 127 6.37 -9.01 19.57
N ASN A 128 5.98 -8.28 18.52
CA ASN A 128 6.84 -7.31 17.84
C ASN A 128 6.85 -5.91 18.50
N LYS A 129 6.28 -5.76 19.72
CA LYS A 129 6.14 -4.52 20.49
C LYS A 129 5.21 -3.50 19.83
N THR A 130 5.40 -3.22 18.55
CA THR A 130 4.56 -2.33 17.72
C THR A 130 3.71 -3.13 16.75
N GLY A 131 2.63 -2.51 16.24
CA GLY A 131 1.74 -3.07 15.23
C GLY A 131 0.93 -2.00 14.53
N GLY A 132 0.16 -2.40 13.54
CA GLY A 132 -0.69 -1.49 12.78
C GLY A 132 -1.99 -1.19 13.52
N LEU A 133 -2.25 0.10 13.77
CA LEU A 133 -3.54 0.60 14.24
C LEU A 133 -4.43 0.86 13.04
N SER A 134 -5.65 0.31 13.05
CA SER A 134 -6.68 0.49 12.02
C SER A 134 -8.06 0.67 12.65
N GLY A 135 -9.10 0.77 11.82
CA GLY A 135 -10.49 0.89 12.26
C GLY A 135 -10.94 2.34 12.48
N PRO A 136 -12.11 2.56 13.12
CA PRO A 136 -12.75 3.88 13.20
C PRO A 136 -11.89 4.98 13.84
N ALA A 137 -10.99 4.61 14.74
CA ALA A 137 -10.11 5.56 15.44
C ALA A 137 -9.17 6.34 14.50
N ILE A 138 -8.79 5.77 13.36
CA ILE A 138 -7.89 6.43 12.40
C ILE A 138 -8.63 7.21 11.30
N LYS A 139 -9.97 7.16 11.23
CA LYS A 139 -10.77 7.82 10.19
C LYS A 139 -10.40 9.30 10.00
N PRO A 140 -10.30 10.15 11.06
CA PRO A 140 -9.94 11.56 10.87
C PRO A 140 -8.57 11.77 10.21
N VAL A 141 -7.60 10.90 10.52
CA VAL A 141 -6.26 10.93 9.91
C VAL A 141 -6.33 10.52 8.44
N ALA A 142 -7.06 9.42 8.14
CA ALA A 142 -7.25 8.94 6.79
C ALA A 142 -7.92 10.01 5.91
N VAL A 143 -9.04 10.58 6.36
CA VAL A 143 -9.76 11.64 5.63
C VAL A 143 -8.88 12.85 5.34
N ARG A 144 -8.11 13.33 6.33
CA ARG A 144 -7.16 14.43 6.14
C ARG A 144 -6.12 14.10 5.05
N MET A 145 -5.50 12.92 5.13
CA MET A 145 -4.47 12.51 4.16
C MET A 145 -5.04 12.32 2.76
N VAL A 146 -6.22 11.72 2.63
CA VAL A 146 -6.93 11.59 1.34
C VAL A 146 -7.20 12.96 0.73
N TYR A 147 -7.71 13.91 1.53
CA TYR A 147 -7.93 15.29 1.08
C TYR A 147 -6.63 15.95 0.59
N GLN A 148 -5.54 15.82 1.33
CA GLN A 148 -4.24 16.40 0.96
C GLN A 148 -3.73 15.81 -0.36
N VAL A 149 -3.77 14.50 -0.52
CA VAL A 149 -3.31 13.81 -1.73
C VAL A 149 -4.20 14.13 -2.93
N ALA A 150 -5.51 14.10 -2.79
CA ALA A 150 -6.44 14.41 -3.88
C ALA A 150 -6.29 15.84 -4.42
N ASN A 151 -5.77 16.78 -3.60
CA ASN A 151 -5.45 18.14 -4.04
C ASN A 151 -4.00 18.28 -4.57
N ALA A 152 -3.14 17.28 -4.38
CA ALA A 152 -1.73 17.36 -4.75
C ALA A 152 -1.40 16.66 -6.08
N VAL A 153 -2.22 15.70 -6.51
CA VAL A 153 -2.03 14.87 -7.71
C VAL A 153 -3.29 14.86 -8.60
N LYS A 154 -3.14 14.38 -9.83
CA LYS A 154 -4.24 14.22 -10.78
C LYS A 154 -4.78 12.78 -10.85
N LEU A 155 -4.09 11.84 -10.22
CA LEU A 155 -4.45 10.43 -10.22
C LEU A 155 -5.75 10.18 -9.44
N PRO A 156 -6.54 9.16 -9.81
CA PRO A 156 -7.62 8.63 -8.98
C PRO A 156 -7.10 8.22 -7.59
N VAL A 157 -7.87 8.54 -6.54
CA VAL A 157 -7.50 8.26 -5.15
C VAL A 157 -8.56 7.42 -4.47
N ILE A 158 -8.14 6.27 -3.92
CA ILE A 158 -8.98 5.36 -3.13
C ILE A 158 -8.70 5.61 -1.66
N GLY A 159 -9.69 6.17 -0.94
CA GLY A 159 -9.58 6.43 0.50
C GLY A 159 -9.96 5.22 1.34
N MET A 160 -9.10 4.85 2.28
CA MET A 160 -9.35 3.79 3.26
C MET A 160 -8.78 4.15 4.63
N GLY A 161 -9.30 3.53 5.70
CA GLY A 161 -8.87 3.77 7.08
C GLY A 161 -10.02 4.23 7.98
N GLY A 162 -10.81 3.27 8.47
CA GLY A 162 -11.98 3.54 9.32
C GLY A 162 -13.18 4.18 8.59
N ILE A 163 -13.15 4.22 7.26
CA ILE A 163 -14.24 4.70 6.39
C ILE A 163 -15.19 3.52 6.13
N ALA A 164 -16.37 3.55 6.72
CA ALA A 164 -17.38 2.48 6.63
C ALA A 164 -18.61 2.86 5.79
N ASN A 165 -18.81 4.16 5.56
CA ASN A 165 -19.90 4.72 4.74
C ASN A 165 -19.49 6.11 4.23
N ALA A 166 -20.20 6.60 3.24
CA ALA A 166 -20.07 7.95 2.72
C ALA A 166 -20.66 8.97 3.70
#